data_e22998b64a8499074f33bd8263d6fdfe
#
_entry.id   e22998b64a8499074f33bd8263d6fdfe
#
_cell.length_a   1.000
_cell.length_b   1.000
_cell.length_c   1.000
_cell.angle_alpha   90.00
_cell.angle_beta   90.00
_cell.angle_gamma   90.00
#
_symmetry.space_group_name_H-M   'P 1'
#
loop_
_entity.id
_entity.type
_entity.pdbx_description
1 polymer ?
#
loop_
_entity_poly.entity_id
_entity_poly.type
_entity_poly.pdbx_seq_one_letter_code
_entity_poly.pdbx_strand_id
1 'polypeptide(L)'
;RKKGSSEWELIHSQNKEDFESWNPIGFDPEVPGNLFVVAHNGNNTTGLWSFNPETKEYEEHLYQRSDVDIGLRFHSNRYTNGEEVTAISYTDGRETKYEWFNGEEKAVYEQLMDLIPHSDRMRINSRSRDGNSLVVVNYGPRDPGTYYLVKNGNLQVVGSLGPQFASDKLADVKVINYKARDGKKIKGYITVPNSEPPYPLIVMPHGGPFVPDERISWDSWAQMFANRGYMVLQPQYRGTTGLGLDFYTTAFVNGGQGGYQMQDDK
;
A
#
# COMPACT_ATOMS: atom_id res chain seq x y z
N ARG A 1 19.83 -19.58 -4.17
CA ARG A 1 21.14 -20.26 -4.18
C ARG A 1 21.69 -20.30 -2.75
N LYS A 2 22.01 -21.47 -2.20
CA LYS A 2 22.65 -21.59 -0.89
C LYS A 2 24.04 -20.93 -0.89
N LYS A 3 24.42 -20.34 0.23
CA LYS A 3 25.76 -19.72 0.39
C LYS A 3 26.85 -20.77 0.10
N GLY A 4 27.73 -20.46 -0.84
CA GLY A 4 28.80 -21.38 -1.28
C GLY A 4 28.44 -22.36 -2.38
N SER A 5 27.19 -22.46 -2.82
CA SER A 5 26.77 -23.26 -3.98
C SER A 5 26.75 -22.43 -5.27
N SER A 6 27.06 -23.02 -6.40
CA SER A 6 26.84 -22.46 -7.73
C SER A 6 25.48 -22.84 -8.33
N GLU A 7 24.78 -23.77 -7.73
CA GLU A 7 23.52 -24.32 -8.23
C GLU A 7 22.31 -23.59 -7.64
N TRP A 8 21.26 -23.47 -8.46
CA TRP A 8 19.96 -22.96 -8.09
C TRP A 8 19.06 -24.12 -7.67
N GLU A 9 18.34 -23.94 -6.59
CA GLU A 9 17.33 -24.89 -6.12
C GLU A 9 15.96 -24.23 -6.19
N LEU A 10 14.95 -24.95 -6.70
CA LEU A 10 13.56 -24.51 -6.66
C LEU A 10 13.01 -24.76 -5.26
N ILE A 11 12.69 -23.68 -4.56
CA ILE A 11 12.15 -23.73 -3.18
C ILE A 11 10.63 -23.61 -3.14
N HIS A 12 10.00 -23.01 -4.18
CA HIS A 12 8.56 -22.86 -4.26
C HIS A 12 8.10 -22.77 -5.72
N SER A 13 6.90 -23.29 -6.00
CA SER A 13 6.23 -23.14 -7.29
C SER A 13 4.73 -22.90 -7.06
N GLN A 14 4.12 -22.07 -7.89
CA GLN A 14 2.69 -21.79 -7.84
C GLN A 14 2.01 -22.21 -9.13
N ASN A 15 0.76 -22.68 -9.00
CA ASN A 15 -0.09 -22.83 -10.14
C ASN A 15 -0.70 -21.46 -10.50
N LYS A 16 -0.51 -21.03 -11.74
CA LYS A 16 -1.03 -19.76 -12.23
C LYS A 16 -2.57 -19.68 -12.18
N GLU A 17 -3.25 -20.81 -12.24
CA GLU A 17 -4.71 -20.89 -12.25
C GLU A 17 -5.32 -20.62 -10.87
N ASP A 18 -4.55 -20.76 -9.79
CA ASP A 18 -5.03 -20.50 -8.43
C ASP A 18 -5.05 -19.01 -8.08
N PHE A 19 -4.41 -18.16 -8.89
CA PHE A 19 -4.25 -16.72 -8.67
C PHE A 19 -3.56 -16.34 -7.35
N GLU A 20 -3.11 -17.30 -6.57
CA GLU A 20 -2.41 -17.04 -5.32
C GLU A 20 -1.07 -16.32 -5.57
N SER A 21 -0.61 -15.59 -4.59
CA SER A 21 0.71 -14.97 -4.59
C SER A 21 1.62 -15.59 -3.54
N TRP A 22 2.91 -15.61 -3.84
CA TRP A 22 3.98 -16.02 -2.94
C TRP A 22 5.19 -15.10 -3.16
N ASN A 23 5.50 -14.28 -2.17
CA ASN A 23 6.52 -13.23 -2.29
C ASN A 23 7.44 -13.26 -1.08
N PRO A 24 8.69 -13.71 -1.22
CA PRO A 24 9.67 -13.60 -0.15
C PRO A 24 10.07 -12.13 0.00
N ILE A 25 10.06 -11.63 1.24
CA ILE A 25 10.33 -10.23 1.56
C ILE A 25 11.62 -10.03 2.37
N GLY A 26 12.19 -11.09 2.93
CA GLY A 26 13.42 -11.04 3.72
C GLY A 26 13.68 -12.35 4.44
N PHE A 27 14.69 -12.33 5.31
CA PHE A 27 14.93 -13.44 6.22
C PHE A 27 14.13 -13.24 7.51
N ASP A 28 13.68 -14.35 8.09
CA ASP A 28 13.05 -14.39 9.39
C ASP A 28 14.12 -14.08 10.47
N PRO A 29 13.97 -13.00 11.25
CA PRO A 29 14.95 -12.65 12.27
C PRO A 29 14.94 -13.60 13.47
N GLU A 30 13.83 -14.28 13.73
CA GLU A 30 13.65 -15.17 14.88
C GLU A 30 14.10 -16.61 14.57
N VAL A 31 13.98 -17.02 13.29
CA VAL A 31 14.31 -18.38 12.86
C VAL A 31 15.40 -18.37 11.78
N PRO A 32 16.68 -18.55 12.16
CA PRO A 32 17.79 -18.50 11.21
C PRO A 32 17.63 -19.51 10.06
N GLY A 33 17.67 -18.99 8.83
CA GLY A 33 17.54 -19.79 7.61
C GLY A 33 16.15 -19.75 6.99
N ASN A 34 15.12 -19.38 7.74
CA ASN A 34 13.78 -19.17 7.23
C ASN A 34 13.62 -17.84 6.48
N LEU A 35 12.60 -17.78 5.67
CA LEU A 35 12.18 -16.60 4.91
C LEU A 35 10.87 -16.05 5.45
N PHE A 36 10.77 -14.75 5.57
CA PHE A 36 9.48 -14.08 5.63
C PHE A 36 8.85 -14.06 4.24
N VAL A 37 7.65 -14.61 4.15
CA VAL A 37 6.91 -14.72 2.89
C VAL A 37 5.52 -14.11 3.06
N VAL A 38 5.17 -13.21 2.15
CA VAL A 38 3.81 -12.70 2.01
C VAL A 38 3.10 -13.57 0.97
N ALA A 39 2.11 -14.36 1.41
CA ALA A 39 1.43 -15.35 0.59
C ALA A 39 -0.04 -15.53 0.98
N HIS A 40 -0.84 -16.04 0.06
CA HIS A 40 -2.22 -16.48 0.34
C HIS A 40 -2.24 -17.76 1.16
N ASN A 41 -1.48 -18.77 0.73
CA ASN A 41 -1.43 -20.08 1.37
C ASN A 41 -2.82 -20.66 1.65
N GLY A 42 -3.67 -20.72 0.60
CA GLY A 42 -5.04 -21.22 0.68
C GLY A 42 -6.07 -20.25 1.28
N ASN A 43 -5.67 -19.01 1.62
CA ASN A 43 -6.56 -18.00 2.19
C ASN A 43 -7.02 -17.00 1.13
N ASN A 44 -8.14 -16.33 1.40
CA ASN A 44 -8.65 -15.26 0.53
C ASN A 44 -7.72 -14.03 0.49
N THR A 45 -7.08 -13.70 1.58
CA THR A 45 -6.14 -12.55 1.69
C THR A 45 -4.73 -13.03 1.95
N THR A 46 -3.74 -12.22 1.57
CA THR A 46 -2.34 -12.52 1.89
C THR A 46 -2.05 -12.34 3.37
N GLY A 47 -1.25 -13.26 3.91
CA GLY A 47 -0.69 -13.21 5.26
C GLY A 47 0.84 -13.20 5.24
N LEU A 48 1.46 -12.92 6.38
CA LEU A 48 2.89 -13.08 6.62
C LEU A 48 3.15 -14.44 7.25
N TRP A 49 4.11 -15.15 6.69
CA TRP A 49 4.48 -16.50 7.08
C TRP A 49 5.98 -16.62 7.28
N SER A 50 6.41 -17.43 8.25
CA SER A 50 7.75 -18.00 8.28
C SER A 50 7.77 -19.26 7.41
N PHE A 51 8.68 -19.28 6.44
CA PHE A 51 8.81 -20.36 5.45
C PHE A 51 10.20 -20.95 5.48
N ASN A 52 10.30 -22.25 5.64
CA ASN A 52 11.56 -22.96 5.62
C ASN A 52 11.91 -23.39 4.18
N PRO A 53 12.98 -22.84 3.59
CA PRO A 53 13.35 -23.15 2.21
C PRO A 53 13.97 -24.55 2.04
N GLU A 54 14.36 -25.22 3.14
CA GLU A 54 14.93 -26.58 3.07
C GLU A 54 13.85 -27.65 3.07
N THR A 55 12.85 -27.53 3.96
CA THR A 55 11.69 -28.43 4.00
C THR A 55 10.63 -28.06 2.97
N LYS A 56 10.65 -26.79 2.49
CA LYS A 56 9.68 -26.17 1.59
C LYS A 56 8.27 -26.06 2.19
N GLU A 57 8.23 -25.85 3.50
CA GLU A 57 7.00 -25.78 4.29
C GLU A 57 6.85 -24.43 4.99
N TYR A 58 5.59 -24.03 5.20
CA TYR A 58 5.25 -22.92 6.09
C TYR A 58 5.29 -23.44 7.53
N GLU A 59 6.08 -22.78 8.38
CA GLU A 59 6.27 -23.18 9.77
C GLU A 59 5.38 -22.38 10.72
N GLU A 60 5.25 -21.08 10.50
CA GLU A 60 4.48 -20.22 11.37
C GLU A 60 3.66 -19.20 10.57
N HIS A 61 2.43 -18.96 11.02
CA HIS A 61 1.56 -17.89 10.56
C HIS A 61 1.69 -16.69 11.49
N LEU A 62 2.30 -15.62 11.03
CA LEU A 62 2.67 -14.48 11.86
C LEU A 62 1.62 -13.38 11.89
N TYR A 63 1.02 -13.07 10.73
CA TYR A 63 0.01 -12.01 10.64
C TYR A 63 -0.87 -12.16 9.40
N GLN A 64 -2.15 -11.85 9.53
CA GLN A 64 -3.10 -11.79 8.41
C GLN A 64 -4.31 -10.93 8.79
N ARG A 65 -4.90 -10.28 7.79
CA ARG A 65 -6.21 -9.64 7.90
C ARG A 65 -7.24 -10.41 7.08
N SER A 66 -8.49 -10.35 7.50
CA SER A 66 -9.60 -11.02 6.78
C SER A 66 -10.24 -10.16 5.70
N ASP A 67 -9.94 -8.86 5.67
CA ASP A 67 -10.63 -7.85 4.87
C ASP A 67 -9.77 -7.23 3.75
N VAL A 68 -8.45 -7.26 3.90
CA VAL A 68 -7.49 -6.72 2.92
C VAL A 68 -6.22 -7.53 2.90
N ASP A 69 -5.53 -7.52 1.76
CA ASP A 69 -4.21 -8.11 1.63
C ASP A 69 -3.17 -7.28 2.40
N ILE A 70 -2.23 -7.95 3.04
CA ILE A 70 -1.02 -7.27 3.49
C ILE A 70 -0.16 -6.92 2.29
N GLY A 71 0.42 -5.71 2.30
CA GLY A 71 1.20 -5.23 1.17
C GLY A 71 2.62 -5.77 1.17
N LEU A 72 3.24 -5.77 -0.02
CA LEU A 72 4.67 -6.07 -0.17
C LEU A 72 5.57 -4.91 0.29
N ARG A 73 4.98 -3.87 0.86
CA ARG A 73 5.76 -2.78 1.44
C ARG A 73 6.08 -3.12 2.88
N PHE A 74 7.34 -3.15 3.15
CA PHE A 74 7.86 -3.38 4.48
C PHE A 74 8.86 -2.29 4.83
N HIS A 75 9.02 -2.06 6.11
CA HIS A 75 10.12 -1.28 6.63
C HIS A 75 11.31 -2.20 6.87
N SER A 76 12.47 -1.73 6.51
CA SER A 76 13.74 -2.37 6.85
C SER A 76 14.76 -1.32 7.20
N ASN A 77 15.67 -1.65 8.10
CA ASN A 77 16.82 -0.83 8.38
C ASN A 77 18.08 -1.55 7.89
N ARG A 78 18.55 -1.16 6.70
CA ARG A 78 19.71 -1.78 6.06
C ARG A 78 21.05 -1.58 6.79
N TYR A 79 21.08 -0.76 7.82
CA TYR A 79 22.27 -0.49 8.63
C TYR A 79 22.30 -1.26 9.96
N THR A 80 21.15 -1.80 10.37
CA THR A 80 21.06 -2.75 11.48
C THR A 80 20.80 -4.14 10.90
N ASN A 81 21.65 -5.09 11.14
CA ASN A 81 21.56 -6.50 10.70
C ASN A 81 21.19 -6.74 9.20
N GLY A 82 21.45 -5.76 8.34
CA GLY A 82 21.50 -5.93 6.89
C GLY A 82 20.27 -6.50 6.20
N GLU A 83 19.05 -6.06 6.52
CA GLU A 83 17.80 -6.42 5.83
C GLU A 83 16.69 -6.98 6.73
N GLU A 84 16.76 -6.72 8.04
CA GLU A 84 15.66 -7.07 8.95
C GLU A 84 14.37 -6.35 8.53
N VAL A 85 13.31 -7.12 8.32
CA VAL A 85 11.97 -6.58 8.12
C VAL A 85 11.43 -6.09 9.46
N THR A 86 11.26 -4.79 9.60
CA THR A 86 10.82 -4.15 10.85
C THR A 86 9.32 -3.92 10.94
N ALA A 87 8.62 -3.90 9.81
CA ALA A 87 7.17 -3.84 9.73
C ALA A 87 6.67 -4.29 8.36
N ILE A 88 5.44 -4.77 8.32
CA ILE A 88 4.63 -4.94 7.10
C ILE A 88 3.51 -3.90 7.05
N SER A 89 2.99 -3.62 5.87
CA SER A 89 1.93 -2.63 5.69
C SER A 89 0.66 -3.22 5.10
N TYR A 90 -0.46 -2.58 5.40
CA TYR A 90 -1.76 -2.82 4.77
C TYR A 90 -2.52 -1.50 4.62
N THR A 91 -3.54 -1.46 3.76
CA THR A 91 -4.38 -0.29 3.59
C THR A 91 -5.69 -0.49 4.33
N ASP A 92 -5.95 0.32 5.36
CA ASP A 92 -7.19 0.34 6.12
C ASP A 92 -7.94 1.65 5.85
N GLY A 93 -9.01 1.54 5.07
CA GLY A 93 -9.79 2.72 4.68
C GLY A 93 -8.92 3.76 3.93
N ARG A 94 -8.63 4.86 4.59
CA ARG A 94 -7.81 5.97 4.09
C ARG A 94 -6.31 5.74 4.29
N GLU A 95 -5.93 5.05 5.35
CA GLU A 95 -4.58 5.06 5.87
C GLU A 95 -3.77 3.84 5.43
N THR A 96 -2.48 4.02 5.18
CA THR A 96 -1.52 2.93 5.20
C THR A 96 -1.12 2.69 6.63
N LYS A 97 -1.47 1.52 7.16
CA LYS A 97 -1.12 1.07 8.51
C LYS A 97 0.02 0.06 8.47
N TYR A 98 0.68 -0.09 9.59
CA TYR A 98 1.82 -0.97 9.74
C TYR A 98 1.63 -1.89 10.94
N GLU A 99 1.93 -3.16 10.74
CA GLU A 99 2.21 -4.09 11.84
C GLU A 99 3.71 -4.09 12.07
N TRP A 100 4.11 -3.65 13.27
CA TRP A 100 5.51 -3.43 13.62
C TRP A 100 6.08 -4.60 14.41
N PHE A 101 7.23 -5.10 13.99
CA PHE A 101 8.03 -6.11 14.69
C PHE A 101 9.16 -5.48 15.49
N ASN A 102 9.53 -4.23 15.19
CA ASN A 102 10.57 -3.48 15.89
C ASN A 102 10.01 -2.22 16.53
N GLY A 103 10.06 -2.16 17.88
CA GLY A 103 9.47 -1.06 18.65
C GLY A 103 10.23 0.27 18.51
N GLU A 104 11.55 0.24 18.28
CA GLU A 104 12.33 1.47 18.08
C GLU A 104 12.01 2.10 16.74
N GLU A 105 11.91 1.30 15.68
CA GLU A 105 11.50 1.76 14.35
C GLU A 105 10.08 2.33 14.36
N LYS A 106 9.17 1.67 15.09
CA LYS A 106 7.82 2.19 15.32
C LYS A 106 7.84 3.57 15.94
N ALA A 107 8.58 3.74 17.04
CA ALA A 107 8.66 5.01 17.75
C ALA A 107 9.21 6.14 16.87
N VAL A 108 10.24 5.85 16.06
CA VAL A 108 10.80 6.82 15.10
C VAL A 108 9.73 7.20 14.06
N TYR A 109 9.01 6.22 13.53
CA TYR A 109 7.97 6.45 12.52
C TYR A 109 6.83 7.32 13.06
N GLU A 110 6.31 6.99 14.26
CA GLU A 110 5.22 7.73 14.92
C GLU A 110 5.63 9.18 15.22
N GLN A 111 6.84 9.41 15.72
CA GLN A 111 7.37 10.77 15.94
C GLN A 111 7.45 11.58 14.63
N LEU A 112 7.84 10.96 13.54
CA LEU A 112 7.89 11.63 12.24
C LEU A 112 6.50 11.95 11.70
N MET A 113 5.52 11.07 11.90
CA MET A 113 4.13 11.32 11.52
C MET A 113 3.53 12.51 12.28
N ASP A 114 3.89 12.68 13.55
CA ASP A 114 3.44 13.81 14.38
C ASP A 114 4.11 15.13 13.98
N LEU A 115 5.35 15.08 13.51
CA LEU A 115 6.13 16.27 13.14
C LEU A 115 5.79 16.80 11.74
N ILE A 116 5.38 15.95 10.81
CA ILE A 116 5.19 16.30 9.40
C ILE A 116 3.74 16.72 9.16
N PRO A 117 3.49 17.94 8.66
CA PRO A 117 2.12 18.39 8.36
C PRO A 117 1.45 17.52 7.29
N HIS A 118 0.18 17.20 7.51
CA HIS A 118 -0.63 16.42 6.56
C HIS A 118 -0.01 15.08 6.17
N SER A 119 0.56 14.37 7.15
CA SER A 119 1.22 13.09 6.96
C SER A 119 0.22 11.93 6.79
N ASP A 120 -0.46 11.88 5.64
CA ASP A 120 -1.34 10.75 5.30
C ASP A 120 -0.52 9.49 4.99
N ARG A 121 0.67 9.69 4.42
CA ARG A 121 1.56 8.60 4.02
C ARG A 121 3.00 9.08 3.96
N MET A 122 3.80 8.51 4.81
CA MET A 122 5.22 8.85 4.91
C MET A 122 6.10 7.65 4.56
N ARG A 123 7.27 7.92 4.04
CA ARG A 123 8.31 6.92 3.84
C ARG A 123 9.68 7.49 4.23
N ILE A 124 10.43 6.73 5.03
CA ILE A 124 11.85 7.00 5.24
C ILE A 124 12.58 6.59 3.96
N ASN A 125 13.10 7.58 3.23
CA ASN A 125 13.74 7.38 1.93
C ASN A 125 15.21 6.99 2.07
N SER A 126 15.90 7.57 3.05
CA SER A 126 17.27 7.21 3.39
C SER A 126 17.61 7.57 4.84
N ARG A 127 18.68 6.95 5.35
CA ARG A 127 19.25 7.19 6.68
C ARG A 127 20.75 7.37 6.57
N SER A 128 21.32 8.17 7.47
CA SER A 128 22.77 8.11 7.75
C SER A 128 23.10 6.82 8.50
N ARG A 129 24.36 6.42 8.40
CA ARG A 129 24.84 5.18 9.07
C ARG A 129 24.69 5.22 10.59
N ASP A 130 24.85 6.38 11.20
CA ASP A 130 24.69 6.62 12.63
C ASP A 130 23.23 6.81 13.08
N GLY A 131 22.28 6.77 12.15
CA GLY A 131 20.85 6.96 12.42
C GLY A 131 20.43 8.41 12.71
N ASN A 132 21.36 9.36 12.86
CA ASN A 132 21.08 10.71 13.31
C ASN A 132 20.48 11.63 12.24
N SER A 133 20.48 11.20 10.98
CA SER A 133 19.91 11.94 9.88
C SER A 133 19.03 11.05 9.01
N LEU A 134 17.80 11.51 8.73
CA LEU A 134 16.83 10.83 7.90
C LEU A 134 16.39 11.75 6.77
N VAL A 135 16.24 11.22 5.57
CA VAL A 135 15.47 11.85 4.52
C VAL A 135 14.12 11.16 4.45
N VAL A 136 13.08 11.92 4.68
CA VAL A 136 11.70 11.45 4.71
C VAL A 136 10.93 12.09 3.58
N VAL A 137 10.07 11.35 2.93
CA VAL A 137 9.14 11.88 1.95
C VAL A 137 7.72 11.66 2.42
N ASN A 138 6.94 12.73 2.42
CA ASN A 138 5.52 12.73 2.73
C ASN A 138 4.70 12.75 1.44
N TYR A 139 3.60 12.03 1.43
CA TYR A 139 2.63 12.00 0.35
C TYR A 139 1.21 12.05 0.90
N GLY A 140 0.32 12.67 0.17
CA GLY A 140 -1.10 12.66 0.50
C GLY A 140 -1.91 13.37 -0.59
N PRO A 141 -3.22 13.40 -0.51
CA PRO A 141 -4.04 14.12 -1.48
C PRO A 141 -3.69 15.61 -1.55
N ARG A 142 -3.21 16.16 -0.43
CA ARG A 142 -2.85 17.57 -0.29
C ARG A 142 -1.32 17.81 -0.29
N ASP A 143 -0.53 16.78 -0.61
CA ASP A 143 0.92 16.85 -0.71
C ASP A 143 1.42 15.98 -1.88
N PRO A 144 1.87 16.55 -3.00
CA PRO A 144 2.37 15.82 -4.14
C PRO A 144 3.69 15.08 -3.89
N GLY A 145 4.33 15.32 -2.76
CA GLY A 145 5.59 14.72 -2.34
C GLY A 145 6.55 15.79 -1.82
N THR A 146 6.58 15.98 -0.51
CA THR A 146 7.52 16.89 0.16
C THR A 146 8.61 16.10 0.84
N TYR A 147 9.86 16.47 0.57
CA TYR A 147 11.05 15.85 1.16
C TYR A 147 11.51 16.68 2.35
N TYR A 148 11.75 15.99 3.44
CA TYR A 148 12.24 16.54 4.68
C TYR A 148 13.58 15.90 5.05
N LEU A 149 14.51 16.72 5.54
CA LEU A 149 15.67 16.28 6.30
C LEU A 149 15.32 16.38 7.79
N VAL A 150 15.39 15.27 8.48
CA VAL A 150 15.32 15.21 9.94
C VAL A 150 16.74 14.98 10.45
N LYS A 151 17.26 15.89 11.24
CA LYS A 151 18.60 15.80 11.81
C LYS A 151 18.57 16.23 13.28
N ASN A 152 19.01 15.33 14.16
CA ASN A 152 19.00 15.55 15.61
C ASN A 152 17.63 16.06 16.12
N GLY A 153 16.53 15.48 15.63
CA GLY A 153 15.17 15.87 15.98
C GLY A 153 14.65 17.16 15.32
N ASN A 154 15.46 17.84 14.51
CA ASN A 154 15.04 19.03 13.79
C ASN A 154 14.56 18.69 12.37
N LEU A 155 13.40 19.24 11.98
CA LEU A 155 12.79 19.05 10.68
C LEU A 155 13.13 20.23 9.76
N GLN A 156 13.63 19.96 8.56
CA GLN A 156 13.90 20.94 7.52
C GLN A 156 13.30 20.47 6.19
N VAL A 157 12.56 21.33 5.51
CA VAL A 157 12.11 21.06 4.14
C VAL A 157 13.31 21.11 3.20
N VAL A 158 13.51 20.02 2.44
CA VAL A 158 14.54 19.93 1.40
C VAL A 158 13.98 20.39 0.06
N GLY A 159 12.74 20.01 -0.23
CA GLY A 159 12.06 20.37 -1.47
C GLY A 159 10.72 19.68 -1.61
N SER A 160 9.95 20.08 -2.61
CA SER A 160 8.66 19.47 -2.96
C SER A 160 8.60 19.16 -4.45
N LEU A 161 7.90 18.09 -4.82
CA LEU A 161 7.60 17.75 -6.23
C LEU A 161 6.56 18.69 -6.85
N GLY A 162 5.84 19.42 -6.01
CA GLY A 162 4.83 20.38 -6.46
C GLY A 162 4.87 21.68 -5.65
N PRO A 163 6.00 22.44 -5.66
CA PRO A 163 6.15 23.63 -4.82
C PRO A 163 5.16 24.77 -5.16
N GLN A 164 4.54 24.70 -6.34
CA GLN A 164 3.48 25.62 -6.77
C GLN A 164 2.12 25.35 -6.16
N PHE A 165 1.92 24.16 -5.54
CA PHE A 165 0.64 23.80 -4.95
C PHE A 165 0.63 24.09 -3.45
N ALA A 166 -0.19 25.04 -3.05
CA ALA A 166 -0.42 25.33 -1.64
C ALA A 166 -1.43 24.30 -1.08
N SER A 167 -1.05 23.56 -0.04
CA SER A 167 -1.86 22.45 0.50
C SER A 167 -3.24 22.86 1.00
N ASP A 168 -3.41 24.13 1.44
CA ASP A 168 -4.70 24.70 1.84
C ASP A 168 -5.67 24.93 0.67
N LYS A 169 -5.15 24.98 -0.56
CA LYS A 169 -5.95 25.08 -1.80
C LYS A 169 -6.33 23.74 -2.40
N LEU A 170 -5.73 22.66 -1.93
CA LEU A 170 -5.95 21.33 -2.45
C LEU A 170 -7.17 20.67 -1.79
N ALA A 171 -7.91 19.91 -2.59
CA ALA A 171 -9.07 19.16 -2.15
C ALA A 171 -8.65 17.92 -1.36
N ASP A 172 -9.42 17.57 -0.34
CA ASP A 172 -9.23 16.35 0.41
C ASP A 172 -9.97 15.16 -0.23
N VAL A 173 -9.53 13.95 0.10
CA VAL A 173 -10.09 12.69 -0.39
C VAL A 173 -10.79 11.96 0.75
N LYS A 174 -11.99 11.44 0.49
CA LYS A 174 -12.75 10.61 1.43
C LYS A 174 -12.91 9.21 0.89
N VAL A 175 -12.93 8.22 1.78
CA VAL A 175 -13.28 6.84 1.43
C VAL A 175 -14.79 6.70 1.52
N ILE A 176 -15.38 6.11 0.49
CA ILE A 176 -16.80 5.73 0.48
C ILE A 176 -16.95 4.24 0.17
N ASN A 177 -18.08 3.69 0.54
CA ASN A 177 -18.49 2.35 0.13
C ASN A 177 -19.89 2.44 -0.45
N TYR A 178 -20.09 1.82 -1.60
CA TYR A 178 -21.39 1.73 -2.26
C TYR A 178 -21.64 0.31 -2.78
N LYS A 179 -22.82 0.04 -3.29
CA LYS A 179 -23.17 -1.27 -3.85
C LYS A 179 -23.31 -1.17 -5.35
N ALA A 180 -22.64 -2.07 -6.06
CA ALA A 180 -22.90 -2.33 -7.46
C ALA A 180 -24.33 -2.89 -7.66
N ARG A 181 -24.82 -2.95 -8.91
CA ARG A 181 -26.18 -3.39 -9.23
C ARG A 181 -26.53 -4.78 -8.72
N ASP A 182 -25.55 -5.68 -8.67
CA ASP A 182 -25.69 -7.03 -8.15
C ASP A 182 -25.51 -7.14 -6.62
N GLY A 183 -25.36 -5.99 -5.95
CA GLY A 183 -25.20 -5.91 -4.50
C GLY A 183 -23.77 -6.05 -3.99
N LYS A 184 -22.78 -6.29 -4.87
CA LYS A 184 -21.36 -6.33 -4.46
C LYS A 184 -20.96 -5.00 -3.85
N LYS A 185 -20.31 -5.04 -2.70
CA LYS A 185 -19.78 -3.85 -2.04
C LYS A 185 -18.52 -3.37 -2.76
N ILE A 186 -18.52 -2.13 -3.18
CA ILE A 186 -17.41 -1.47 -3.87
C ILE A 186 -16.90 -0.33 -2.97
N LYS A 187 -15.60 -0.27 -2.81
CA LYS A 187 -14.89 0.84 -2.18
C LYS A 187 -14.58 1.89 -3.24
N GLY A 188 -14.63 3.16 -2.89
CA GLY A 188 -14.22 4.24 -3.76
C GLY A 188 -13.56 5.36 -3.00
N TYR A 189 -12.73 6.13 -3.68
CA TYR A 189 -12.16 7.37 -3.19
C TYR A 189 -12.88 8.54 -3.84
N ILE A 190 -13.29 9.52 -3.04
CA ILE A 190 -14.00 10.69 -3.53
C ILE A 190 -13.24 11.96 -3.16
N THR A 191 -12.81 12.70 -4.19
CA THR A 191 -12.20 14.02 -4.03
C THR A 191 -13.29 15.06 -4.06
N VAL A 192 -13.44 15.81 -2.96
CA VAL A 192 -14.54 16.78 -2.78
C VAL A 192 -13.99 18.19 -2.99
N PRO A 193 -14.62 19.01 -3.87
CA PRO A 193 -14.20 20.40 -4.05
C PRO A 193 -14.25 21.22 -2.76
N ASN A 194 -13.40 22.24 -2.66
CA ASN A 194 -13.42 23.23 -1.56
C ASN A 194 -14.48 24.32 -1.77
N SER A 195 -15.49 24.10 -2.62
CA SER A 195 -16.62 25.00 -2.90
C SER A 195 -17.91 24.49 -2.27
N GLU A 196 -18.99 25.25 -2.36
CA GLU A 196 -20.30 24.80 -1.90
C GLU A 196 -21.00 23.89 -2.92
N PRO A 197 -21.75 22.86 -2.46
CA PRO A 197 -22.55 21.99 -3.34
C PRO A 197 -23.72 22.76 -3.99
N PRO A 198 -24.35 22.18 -5.07
CA PRO A 198 -24.13 20.85 -5.62
C PRO A 198 -22.93 20.78 -6.55
N TYR A 199 -22.29 19.59 -6.62
CA TYR A 199 -21.13 19.35 -7.48
C TYR A 199 -21.50 18.44 -8.65
N PRO A 200 -21.11 18.76 -9.90
CA PRO A 200 -21.11 17.77 -10.96
C PRO A 200 -20.07 16.67 -10.65
N LEU A 201 -20.43 15.42 -10.94
CA LEU A 201 -19.60 14.24 -10.64
C LEU A 201 -18.83 13.81 -11.89
N ILE A 202 -17.55 13.55 -11.71
CA ILE A 202 -16.69 12.83 -12.66
C ILE A 202 -16.37 11.46 -12.05
N VAL A 203 -16.65 10.37 -12.77
CA VAL A 203 -16.20 9.03 -12.42
C VAL A 203 -14.92 8.76 -13.19
N MET A 204 -13.86 8.44 -12.48
CA MET A 204 -12.50 8.26 -13.01
C MET A 204 -11.94 6.91 -12.57
N PRO A 205 -12.27 5.80 -13.27
CA PRO A 205 -11.74 4.48 -12.99
C PRO A 205 -10.23 4.43 -13.24
N HIS A 206 -9.51 3.69 -12.41
CA HIS A 206 -8.09 3.44 -12.64
C HIS A 206 -7.87 2.51 -13.84
N GLY A 207 -6.68 2.61 -14.44
CA GLY A 207 -6.25 1.70 -15.51
C GLY A 207 -5.80 0.35 -14.98
N GLY A 208 -5.49 -0.55 -15.91
CA GLY A 208 -4.92 -1.85 -15.57
C GLY A 208 -5.56 -2.99 -16.35
N PRO A 209 -6.70 -3.54 -15.96
CA PRO A 209 -7.55 -3.31 -14.78
C PRO A 209 -7.04 -3.96 -13.48
N PHE A 210 -6.14 -4.92 -13.58
CA PHE A 210 -5.65 -5.76 -12.49
C PHE A 210 -4.42 -5.14 -11.82
N VAL A 211 -4.62 -4.01 -11.19
CA VAL A 211 -3.56 -3.27 -10.48
C VAL A 211 -3.93 -3.13 -9.00
N PRO A 212 -2.94 -2.85 -8.14
CA PRO A 212 -3.22 -2.57 -6.75
C PRO A 212 -4.21 -1.42 -6.58
N ASP A 213 -5.01 -1.53 -5.52
CA ASP A 213 -5.93 -0.50 -5.05
C ASP A 213 -5.33 0.91 -5.23
N GLU A 214 -6.06 1.80 -5.87
CA GLU A 214 -5.73 3.21 -5.87
C GLU A 214 -5.69 3.69 -4.42
N ARG A 215 -4.61 4.38 -4.09
CA ARG A 215 -4.38 4.80 -2.71
C ARG A 215 -4.74 6.25 -2.57
N ILE A 216 -5.11 6.64 -1.39
CA ILE A 216 -5.17 8.04 -1.04
C ILE A 216 -3.75 8.61 -1.18
N SER A 217 -3.54 9.31 -2.29
CA SER A 217 -2.27 9.92 -2.66
C SER A 217 -2.54 11.13 -3.55
N TRP A 218 -1.51 11.83 -3.95
CA TRP A 218 -1.60 12.87 -4.95
C TRP A 218 -2.08 12.31 -6.29
N ASP A 219 -3.16 12.90 -6.79
CA ASP A 219 -3.66 12.70 -8.15
C ASP A 219 -3.90 14.06 -8.81
N SER A 220 -3.08 14.39 -9.81
CA SER A 220 -3.12 15.70 -10.46
C SER A 220 -4.42 15.94 -11.23
N TRP A 221 -5.04 14.87 -11.79
CA TRP A 221 -6.30 14.97 -12.51
C TRP A 221 -7.46 15.21 -11.54
N ALA A 222 -7.53 14.42 -10.47
CA ALA A 222 -8.55 14.59 -9.44
C ALA A 222 -8.47 16.00 -8.82
N GLN A 223 -7.25 16.48 -8.50
CA GLN A 223 -7.05 17.83 -7.98
C GLN A 223 -7.43 18.92 -9.00
N MET A 224 -7.06 18.73 -10.26
CA MET A 224 -7.41 19.67 -11.32
C MET A 224 -8.94 19.82 -11.48
N PHE A 225 -9.66 18.71 -11.46
CA PHE A 225 -11.13 18.74 -11.57
C PHE A 225 -11.77 19.30 -10.30
N ALA A 226 -11.30 18.89 -9.13
CA ALA A 226 -11.82 19.41 -7.86
C ALA A 226 -11.63 20.93 -7.72
N ASN A 227 -10.48 21.45 -8.16
CA ASN A 227 -10.23 22.89 -8.18
C ASN A 227 -11.18 23.66 -9.14
N ARG A 228 -11.86 22.95 -10.04
CA ARG A 228 -12.88 23.51 -10.97
C ARG A 228 -14.30 23.21 -10.53
N GLY A 229 -14.49 22.75 -9.31
CA GLY A 229 -15.81 22.51 -8.72
C GLY A 229 -16.43 21.15 -9.05
N TYR A 230 -15.67 20.21 -9.63
CA TYR A 230 -16.14 18.85 -9.87
C TYR A 230 -15.78 17.94 -8.72
N MET A 231 -16.74 17.14 -8.26
CA MET A 231 -16.47 16.00 -7.40
C MET A 231 -15.91 14.85 -8.24
N VAL A 232 -14.86 14.18 -7.78
CA VAL A 232 -14.23 13.08 -8.53
C VAL A 232 -14.35 11.80 -7.74
N LEU A 233 -14.97 10.78 -8.33
CA LEU A 233 -15.06 9.43 -7.79
C LEU A 233 -14.05 8.52 -8.51
N GLN A 234 -13.17 7.89 -7.73
CA GLN A 234 -12.21 6.88 -8.18
C GLN A 234 -12.64 5.52 -7.59
N PRO A 235 -13.39 4.70 -8.35
CA PRO A 235 -13.90 3.42 -7.88
C PRO A 235 -12.80 2.37 -7.84
N GLN A 236 -12.82 1.52 -6.79
CA GLN A 236 -12.02 0.32 -6.68
C GLN A 236 -12.87 -0.85 -7.17
N TYR A 237 -13.02 -0.97 -8.49
CA TYR A 237 -13.88 -1.97 -9.12
C TYR A 237 -13.31 -3.38 -9.01
N ARG A 238 -14.14 -4.39 -9.28
CA ARG A 238 -13.73 -5.82 -9.26
C ARG A 238 -12.50 -6.08 -10.12
N GLY A 239 -11.59 -6.90 -9.62
CA GLY A 239 -10.29 -7.15 -10.23
C GLY A 239 -9.19 -6.25 -9.69
N THR A 240 -9.51 -5.20 -8.92
CA THR A 240 -8.52 -4.45 -8.16
C THR A 240 -7.85 -5.39 -7.15
N THR A 241 -6.53 -5.43 -7.14
CA THR A 241 -5.75 -6.25 -6.20
C THR A 241 -5.61 -5.56 -4.84
N GLY A 242 -5.36 -6.34 -3.79
CA GLY A 242 -5.24 -5.82 -2.43
C GLY A 242 -6.50 -5.96 -1.58
N LEU A 243 -7.60 -6.47 -2.16
CA LEU A 243 -8.90 -6.67 -1.52
C LEU A 243 -9.32 -8.15 -1.43
N GLY A 244 -8.35 -9.04 -1.55
CA GLY A 244 -8.50 -10.48 -1.50
C GLY A 244 -8.84 -11.14 -2.85
N LEU A 245 -8.61 -12.46 -2.92
CA LEU A 245 -8.80 -13.26 -4.13
C LEU A 245 -10.26 -13.29 -4.60
N ASP A 246 -11.23 -13.37 -3.68
CA ASP A 246 -12.64 -13.36 -4.03
C ASP A 246 -13.06 -12.07 -4.76
N PHE A 247 -12.50 -10.95 -4.35
CA PHE A 247 -12.77 -9.67 -5.01
C PHE A 247 -12.08 -9.60 -6.37
N TYR A 248 -10.85 -10.07 -6.44
CA TYR A 248 -10.04 -10.10 -7.65
C TYR A 248 -10.66 -11.04 -8.71
N THR A 249 -10.99 -12.29 -8.34
CA THR A 249 -11.46 -13.33 -9.25
C THR A 249 -12.87 -13.08 -9.75
N THR A 250 -13.72 -12.34 -9.02
CA THR A 250 -15.07 -11.98 -9.50
C THR A 250 -15.06 -11.15 -10.78
N ALA A 251 -13.93 -10.56 -11.16
CA ALA A 251 -13.79 -9.88 -12.46
C ALA A 251 -13.80 -10.85 -13.64
N PHE A 252 -13.48 -12.13 -13.43
CA PHE A 252 -13.36 -13.15 -14.47
C PHE A 252 -14.63 -14.01 -14.63
N VAL A 253 -15.56 -13.94 -13.69
CA VAL A 253 -16.80 -14.70 -13.70
C VAL A 253 -17.83 -14.06 -14.64
N ASN A 254 -18.60 -14.88 -15.37
CA ASN A 254 -19.76 -14.47 -16.20
C ASN A 254 -19.47 -13.45 -17.29
N GLY A 255 -18.42 -13.66 -18.09
CA GLY A 255 -18.21 -12.87 -19.30
C GLY A 255 -16.84 -12.22 -19.39
N GLY A 256 -15.94 -12.49 -18.47
CA GLY A 256 -14.55 -12.06 -18.54
C GLY A 256 -14.34 -10.57 -18.28
N GLN A 257 -13.20 -10.09 -18.70
CA GLN A 257 -12.78 -8.70 -18.54
C GLN A 257 -13.81 -7.71 -19.08
N GLY A 258 -14.22 -6.76 -18.25
CA GLY A 258 -15.10 -5.67 -18.64
C GLY A 258 -16.59 -5.87 -18.33
N GLY A 259 -17.07 -7.09 -18.06
CA GLY A 259 -18.49 -7.35 -17.79
C GLY A 259 -18.98 -6.65 -16.52
N TYR A 260 -18.64 -7.21 -15.37
CA TYR A 260 -19.05 -6.65 -14.07
C TYR A 260 -18.29 -5.39 -13.66
N GLN A 261 -17.04 -5.21 -14.12
CA GLN A 261 -16.25 -4.02 -13.81
C GLN A 261 -16.96 -2.73 -14.27
N MET A 262 -17.50 -2.70 -15.48
CA MET A 262 -18.28 -1.55 -15.97
C MET A 262 -19.57 -1.31 -15.18
N GLN A 263 -20.05 -2.30 -14.41
CA GLN A 263 -21.23 -2.13 -13.55
C GLN A 263 -20.85 -1.52 -12.20
N ASP A 264 -19.62 -1.68 -11.77
CA ASP A 264 -19.11 -1.15 -10.52
C ASP A 264 -18.89 0.38 -10.61
N ASP A 265 -18.72 0.90 -11.83
CA ASP A 265 -18.53 2.33 -12.13
C ASP A 265 -19.83 3.13 -12.27
N LYS A 266 -20.97 2.44 -12.35
CA LYS A 266 -22.32 3.03 -12.54
C LYS A 266 -23.08 3.08 -11.23
#